data_9ad679046865df22e8599aa979ab614f
#
_entry.id   9ad679046865df22e8599aa979ab614f
#
_cell.length_a   1.000
_cell.length_b   1.000
_cell.length_c   1.000
_cell.angle_alpha   90.00
_cell.angle_beta   90.00
_cell.angle_gamma   90.00
#
_symmetry.space_group_name_H-M   'P 1'
#
loop_
_entity.id
_entity.type
_entity.pdbx_description
1 polymer ?
#
loop_
_entity_poly.entity_id
_entity_poly.type
_entity_poly.pdbx_seq_one_letter_code
_entity_poly.pdbx_strand_id
1 'polypeptide(L)'
;MNIYIDKRNRAAQFRERLRQALQLSGISQAALARNIGVDRSTISQLLGDSGARLPNAQVVGECAAALNVSADWLLSLSDRPEHATDIVANSLSLTRAPRALVDEQIYQWHRDA
;
A
#
# COMPACT_ATOMS: atom_id res chain seq x y z
N MET A 1 -1.74 -11.74 -19.28
CA MET A 1 -1.05 -10.53 -18.76
C MET A 1 0.40 -10.86 -18.47
N ASN A 2 1.32 -10.07 -18.96
CA ASN A 2 2.72 -10.26 -18.67
C ASN A 2 3.05 -9.59 -17.33
N ILE A 3 3.25 -10.41 -16.30
CA ILE A 3 3.57 -9.89 -14.97
C ILE A 3 5.07 -9.58 -14.80
N TYR A 4 5.85 -9.89 -15.81
CA TYR A 4 7.29 -9.62 -15.79
C TYR A 4 7.55 -8.19 -16.20
N ILE A 5 7.94 -7.37 -15.24
CA ILE A 5 8.22 -5.95 -15.43
C ILE A 5 9.65 -5.70 -15.02
N ASP A 6 10.44 -5.01 -15.85
CA ASP A 6 11.81 -4.69 -15.47
C ASP A 6 11.85 -3.69 -14.32
N LYS A 7 13.03 -3.54 -13.71
CA LYS A 7 13.19 -2.73 -12.50
C LYS A 7 12.79 -1.26 -12.70
N ARG A 8 13.08 -0.69 -13.87
CA ARG A 8 12.76 0.71 -14.16
C ARG A 8 11.26 0.92 -14.30
N ASN A 9 10.61 0.02 -14.99
CA ASN A 9 9.16 0.09 -15.18
C ASN A 9 8.42 -0.11 -13.88
N ARG A 10 8.90 -1.01 -13.01
CA ARG A 10 8.28 -1.21 -11.71
C ARG A 10 8.42 0.03 -10.83
N ALA A 11 9.58 0.66 -10.83
CA ALA A 11 9.80 1.90 -10.09
C ALA A 11 8.91 3.03 -10.61
N ALA A 12 8.77 3.16 -11.92
CA ALA A 12 7.90 4.16 -12.52
C ALA A 12 6.44 3.94 -12.16
N GLN A 13 5.99 2.70 -12.17
CA GLN A 13 4.62 2.37 -11.79
C GLN A 13 4.38 2.59 -10.30
N PHE A 14 5.36 2.29 -9.46
CA PHE A 14 5.27 2.58 -8.04
C PHE A 14 5.07 4.07 -7.80
N ARG A 15 5.86 4.91 -8.45
CA ARG A 15 5.72 6.37 -8.33
C ARG A 15 4.34 6.84 -8.74
N GLU A 16 3.85 6.33 -9.87
CA GLU A 16 2.53 6.72 -10.37
C GLU A 16 1.43 6.30 -9.42
N ARG A 17 1.48 5.09 -8.91
CA ARG A 17 0.46 4.59 -7.98
C ARG A 17 0.55 5.28 -6.62
N LEU A 18 1.75 5.60 -6.16
CA LEU A 18 1.92 6.40 -4.94
C LEU A 18 1.29 7.78 -5.12
N ARG A 19 1.50 8.40 -6.27
CA ARG A 19 0.90 9.69 -6.60
C ARG A 19 -0.63 9.60 -6.61
N GLN A 20 -1.17 8.56 -7.25
CA GLN A 20 -2.61 8.32 -7.27
C GLN A 20 -3.17 8.11 -5.86
N ALA A 21 -2.49 7.33 -5.04
CA ALA A 21 -2.94 7.06 -3.68
C ALA A 21 -2.96 8.32 -2.82
N LEU A 22 -1.95 9.17 -2.96
CA LEU A 22 -1.93 10.47 -2.26
C LEU A 22 -3.12 11.34 -2.70
N GLN A 23 -3.38 11.38 -3.99
CA GLN A 23 -4.47 12.15 -4.55
C GLN A 23 -5.83 11.66 -4.05
N LEU A 24 -6.03 10.35 -4.06
CA LEU A 24 -7.29 9.73 -3.64
C LEU A 24 -7.52 9.88 -2.13
N SER A 25 -6.45 9.78 -1.34
CA SER A 25 -6.55 9.87 0.12
C SER A 25 -6.66 11.30 0.63
N GLY A 26 -6.26 12.29 -0.17
CA GLY A 26 -6.18 13.67 0.25
C GLY A 26 -5.05 13.96 1.23
N ILE A 27 -4.13 13.02 1.42
CA ILE A 27 -2.99 13.17 2.32
C ILE A 27 -1.87 13.92 1.59
N SER A 28 -1.30 14.92 2.26
CA SER A 28 -0.18 15.68 1.69
C SER A 28 1.12 14.89 1.81
N GLN A 29 2.11 15.26 1.00
CA GLN A 29 3.44 14.66 1.10
C GLN A 29 4.04 14.84 2.49
N ALA A 30 3.86 16.01 3.09
CA ALA A 30 4.36 16.28 4.43
C ALA A 30 3.68 15.41 5.48
N ALA A 31 2.37 15.20 5.35
CA ALA A 31 1.63 14.34 6.26
C ALA A 31 2.06 12.88 6.11
N LEU A 32 2.26 12.41 4.88
CA LEU A 32 2.76 11.05 4.65
C LEU A 32 4.13 10.88 5.29
N ALA A 33 5.04 11.84 5.09
CA ALA A 33 6.38 11.79 5.67
C ALA A 33 6.32 11.66 7.19
N ARG A 34 5.46 12.45 7.84
CA ARG A 34 5.29 12.37 9.29
C ARG A 34 4.73 11.02 9.73
N ASN A 35 3.76 10.50 8.99
CA ASN A 35 3.10 9.24 9.34
C ASN A 35 4.05 8.05 9.27
N ILE A 36 4.98 8.07 8.34
CA ILE A 36 5.92 6.96 8.18
C ILE A 36 7.31 7.25 8.77
N GLY A 37 7.49 8.43 9.37
CA GLY A 37 8.73 8.75 10.08
C GLY A 37 9.92 9.03 9.20
N VAL A 38 9.71 9.66 8.05
CA VAL A 38 10.82 10.06 7.15
C VAL A 38 10.73 11.56 6.87
N ASP A 39 11.79 12.11 6.27
CA ASP A 39 11.80 13.51 5.87
C ASP A 39 10.92 13.73 4.65
N ARG A 40 10.35 14.92 4.55
CA ARG A 40 9.56 15.29 3.37
C ARG A 40 10.37 15.14 2.08
N SER A 41 11.68 15.41 2.14
CA SER A 41 12.55 15.25 0.97
C SER A 41 12.58 13.81 0.50
N THR A 42 12.48 12.84 1.39
CA THR A 42 12.42 11.42 1.04
C THR A 42 11.17 11.15 0.19
N ILE A 43 10.02 11.68 0.60
CA ILE A 43 8.78 11.52 -0.17
C ILE A 43 8.91 12.22 -1.53
N SER A 44 9.47 13.41 -1.56
CA SER A 44 9.70 14.14 -2.82
C SER A 44 10.58 13.35 -3.78
N GLN A 45 11.60 12.68 -3.27
CA GLN A 45 12.47 11.82 -4.07
C GLN A 45 11.74 10.59 -4.60
N LEU A 46 10.87 10.00 -3.77
CA LEU A 46 10.06 8.85 -4.20
C LEU A 46 9.12 9.20 -5.35
N LEU A 47 8.65 10.43 -5.39
CA LEU A 47 7.73 10.91 -6.42
C LEU A 47 8.45 11.53 -7.61
N GLY A 48 9.75 11.78 -7.49
CA GLY A 48 10.53 12.42 -8.54
C GLY A 48 10.91 11.47 -9.66
N ASP A 49 11.21 12.03 -10.81
CA ASP A 49 11.54 11.26 -12.00
C ASP A 49 13.00 10.80 -12.05
N SER A 50 13.85 11.30 -11.15
CA SER A 50 15.27 10.99 -11.14
C SER A 50 15.58 9.64 -10.53
N GLY A 51 14.64 9.01 -9.82
CA GLY A 51 14.86 7.74 -9.16
C GLY A 51 14.43 6.57 -10.02
N ALA A 52 15.38 5.72 -10.40
CA ALA A 52 15.08 4.51 -11.14
C ALA A 52 14.92 3.30 -10.22
N ARG A 53 14.90 3.52 -8.90
CA ARG A 53 14.87 2.43 -7.92
C ARG A 53 13.64 2.51 -7.04
N LEU A 54 13.14 1.34 -6.68
CA LEU A 54 12.13 1.22 -5.65
C LEU A 54 12.73 1.53 -4.27
N PRO A 55 11.95 2.09 -3.34
CA PRO A 55 12.38 2.17 -1.96
C PRO A 55 12.47 0.77 -1.35
N ASN A 56 13.03 0.68 -0.14
CA ASN A 56 13.10 -0.61 0.54
C ASN A 56 11.69 -1.08 0.95
N ALA A 57 11.62 -2.36 1.33
CA ALA A 57 10.33 -2.99 1.65
C ALA A 57 9.62 -2.30 2.82
N GLN A 58 10.38 -1.80 3.80
CA GLN A 58 9.78 -1.11 4.94
C GLN A 58 9.03 0.15 4.50
N VAL A 59 9.66 0.96 3.66
CA VAL A 59 9.03 2.19 3.17
C VAL A 59 7.81 1.87 2.32
N VAL A 60 7.89 0.85 1.45
CA VAL A 60 6.73 0.43 0.65
C VAL A 60 5.59 0.01 1.57
N GLY A 61 5.87 -0.81 2.56
CA GLY A 61 4.85 -1.28 3.49
C GLY A 61 4.23 -0.16 4.31
N GLU A 62 5.04 0.78 4.77
CA GLU A 62 4.55 1.91 5.54
C GLU A 62 3.72 2.88 4.71
N CYS A 63 4.11 3.10 3.46
CA CYS A 63 3.30 3.90 2.53
C CYS A 63 1.94 3.23 2.30
N ALA A 64 1.94 1.93 2.08
CA ALA A 64 0.71 1.17 1.87
C ALA A 64 -0.22 1.30 3.09
N ALA A 65 0.32 1.13 4.29
CA ALA A 65 -0.44 1.24 5.52
C ALA A 65 -0.98 2.66 5.74
N ALA A 66 -0.14 3.67 5.55
CA ALA A 66 -0.52 5.06 5.77
C ALA A 66 -1.60 5.52 4.78
N LEU A 67 -1.55 5.03 3.56
CA LEU A 67 -2.50 5.41 2.50
C LEU A 67 -3.67 4.43 2.38
N ASN A 68 -3.66 3.39 3.20
CA ASN A 68 -4.70 2.36 3.21
C ASN A 68 -4.89 1.71 1.85
N VAL A 69 -3.79 1.36 1.20
CA VAL A 69 -3.79 0.63 -0.06
C VAL A 69 -2.91 -0.60 0.08
N SER A 70 -3.09 -1.54 -0.84
CA SER A 70 -2.28 -2.77 -0.87
C SER A 70 -0.86 -2.47 -1.33
N ALA A 71 0.14 -3.06 -0.67
CA ALA A 71 1.52 -3.01 -1.14
C ALA A 71 1.65 -3.68 -2.50
N ASP A 72 0.91 -4.75 -2.74
CA ASP A 72 0.89 -5.41 -4.04
C ASP A 72 0.43 -4.46 -5.15
N TRP A 73 -0.60 -3.67 -4.86
CA TRP A 73 -1.08 -2.68 -5.83
C TRP A 73 -0.02 -1.61 -6.09
N LEU A 74 0.64 -1.11 -5.05
CA LEU A 74 1.72 -0.13 -5.22
C LEU A 74 2.85 -0.68 -6.08
N LEU A 75 3.15 -1.97 -5.96
CA LEU A 75 4.21 -2.64 -6.71
C LEU A 75 3.73 -3.18 -8.06
N SER A 76 2.50 -2.93 -8.44
CA SER A 76 1.90 -3.40 -9.69
C SER A 76 1.82 -4.93 -9.79
N LEU A 77 1.68 -5.58 -8.64
CA LEU A 77 1.44 -7.02 -8.56
C LEU A 77 -0.05 -7.33 -8.48
N SER A 78 -0.87 -6.31 -8.33
CA SER A 78 -2.33 -6.42 -8.27
C SER A 78 -2.94 -5.18 -8.90
N ASP A 79 -4.09 -5.32 -9.54
CA ASP A 79 -4.85 -4.21 -10.11
C ASP A 79 -5.83 -3.61 -9.10
N ARG A 80 -5.93 -4.20 -7.91
CA ARG A 80 -6.86 -3.76 -6.87
C ARG A 80 -6.11 -3.05 -5.74
N PRO A 81 -6.47 -1.80 -5.43
CA PRO A 81 -5.82 -1.07 -4.35
C PRO A 81 -6.23 -1.55 -2.96
N GLU A 82 -7.34 -2.29 -2.83
CA GLU A 82 -7.83 -2.73 -1.53
C GLU A 82 -6.94 -3.81 -0.95
N HIS A 83 -6.80 -3.79 0.37
CA HIS A 83 -6.14 -4.88 1.08
C HIS A 83 -6.94 -6.16 0.95
N ALA A 84 -6.24 -7.31 0.93
CA ALA A 84 -6.90 -8.61 0.91
C ALA A 84 -7.85 -8.78 2.09
N THR A 85 -7.47 -8.25 3.26
CA THR A 85 -8.32 -8.28 4.45
C THR A 85 -9.63 -7.54 4.23
N ASP A 86 -9.59 -6.40 3.56
CA ASP A 86 -10.81 -5.62 3.26
C ASP A 86 -11.71 -6.38 2.30
N ILE A 87 -11.13 -7.06 1.32
CA ILE A 87 -11.90 -7.89 0.37
C ILE A 87 -12.61 -9.01 1.13
N VAL A 88 -11.90 -9.68 2.03
CA VAL A 88 -12.47 -10.76 2.84
C VAL A 88 -13.59 -10.21 3.75
N ALA A 89 -13.35 -9.08 4.41
CA ALA A 89 -14.35 -8.46 5.27
C ALA A 89 -15.62 -8.08 4.49
N ASN A 90 -15.45 -7.52 3.29
CA ASN A 90 -16.59 -7.17 2.44
C ASN A 90 -17.35 -8.40 1.99
N SER A 91 -16.65 -9.46 1.63
CA SER A 91 -17.30 -10.73 1.25
C SER A 91 -18.09 -11.31 2.40
N LEU A 92 -17.53 -11.27 3.62
CA LEU A 92 -18.21 -11.77 4.81
C LEU A 92 -19.40 -10.90 5.18
N SER A 93 -19.32 -9.59 4.96
CA SER A 93 -20.47 -8.69 5.14
C SER A 93 -21.62 -9.06 4.22
N LEU A 94 -21.32 -9.40 2.97
CA LEU A 94 -22.32 -9.84 2.00
C LEU A 94 -22.97 -11.15 2.42
N THR A 95 -22.23 -12.00 3.12
CA THR A 95 -22.76 -13.27 3.64
C THR A 95 -23.32 -13.13 5.05
N ARG A 96 -23.36 -11.91 5.59
CA ARG A 96 -23.82 -11.58 6.94
C ARG A 96 -22.99 -12.21 8.06
N ALA A 97 -21.75 -12.60 7.78
CA ALA A 97 -20.85 -13.08 8.83
C ALA A 97 -20.47 -11.92 9.75
N PRO A 98 -20.41 -12.14 11.07
CA PRO A 98 -20.02 -11.08 12.00
C PRO A 98 -18.60 -10.62 11.75
N ARG A 99 -18.43 -9.31 11.61
CA ARG A 99 -17.10 -8.73 11.39
C ARG A 99 -16.17 -8.99 12.59
N ALA A 100 -16.73 -8.96 13.78
CA ALA A 100 -15.98 -9.22 15.01
C ALA A 100 -15.29 -10.59 15.00
N LEU A 101 -15.95 -11.60 14.39
CA LEU A 101 -15.37 -12.94 14.30
C LEU A 101 -14.11 -12.95 13.42
N VAL A 102 -14.13 -12.20 12.33
CA VAL A 102 -12.98 -12.09 11.43
C VAL A 102 -11.81 -11.41 12.15
N ASP A 103 -12.08 -10.29 12.83
CA ASP A 103 -11.07 -9.53 13.56
C ASP A 103 -10.45 -10.39 14.67
N GLU A 104 -11.27 -11.18 15.37
CA GLU A 104 -10.82 -12.04 16.43
C GLU A 104 -9.87 -13.13 15.90
N GLN A 105 -10.21 -13.74 14.76
CA GLN A 105 -9.36 -14.75 14.15
C GLN A 105 -8.00 -14.18 13.71
N ILE A 106 -8.01 -13.01 13.11
CA ILE A 106 -6.78 -12.32 12.70
C ILE A 106 -5.93 -12.01 13.92
N TYR A 107 -6.53 -11.54 14.99
CA TYR A 107 -5.84 -11.21 16.23
C TYR A 107 -5.18 -12.44 16.84
N GLN A 108 -5.89 -13.57 16.90
CA GLN A 108 -5.33 -14.82 17.41
C GLN A 108 -4.15 -15.31 16.58
N TRP A 109 -4.25 -15.20 15.28
CA TRP A 109 -3.17 -15.58 14.39
C TRP A 109 -1.88 -14.81 14.69
N HIS A 110 -2.00 -13.50 14.91
CA HIS A 110 -0.86 -12.66 15.27
C HIS A 110 -0.29 -13.00 16.64
N ARG A 111 -1.14 -13.38 17.59
CA ARG A 111 -0.67 -13.78 18.92
C ARG A 111 0.15 -15.07 18.90
N ASP A 112 -0.25 -15.99 18.08
CA ASP A 112 0.39 -17.31 17.99
C ASP A 112 1.67 -17.29 17.15
N ALA A 113 1.83 -16.25 16.35
CA ALA A 113 3.04 -16.07 15.56
C ALA A 113 4.13 -15.41 16.38
#